data_2fe450cf7cc966352fb705c7e78f2c2c
#
_entry.id   2fe450cf7cc966352fb705c7e78f2c2c
#
_cell.length_a   1.000
_cell.length_b   1.000
_cell.length_c   1.000
_cell.angle_alpha   90.00
_cell.angle_beta   90.00
_cell.angle_gamma   90.00
#
_symmetry.space_group_name_H-M   'P 1'
#
loop_
_entity.id
_entity.type
_entity.pdbx_description
1 polymer ?
#
loop_
_entity_poly.entity_id
_entity_poly.type
_entity_poly.pdbx_seq_one_letter_code
_entity_poly.pdbx_strand_id
1 'polypeptide(L)'
;MCSSDLQVIVVRQAGGTIVAMINSCPHRGNRVCHADFGHADSFVCSYHGWAFNRDGSLAGVHEEQAFRSDPNWRPESVGLARVAQVDTYKGLIFATFDADAPPLRDYLGDFCWYLDVMLDADEAGTEFLPGVLSSVLECNWKIAAENFVGDALHAGWTHDSGARAIFGGPVKELAGGESYHASVDGHSWEFNLDEIGNAATLADRRILDYLRSRREVVEARLGPLRARMVGAISSVGVFPNFSFLPGQQTFRTWAPLGPTRTRLTTWVLVNRSAPPEVKEAYRKGVMLTFSPAGIFEMDDGENWEQSTLVNRGWVTRHQRLHYGLGLDTRIDHDELPGIVHRGQVNEANQRLFYARWTELMRGPQP
;
A
#
# COMPACT_ATOMS: atom_id res chain seq x y z
N MET A 1 11.54 -7.68 12.13
CA MET A 1 12.02 -8.31 10.88
C MET A 1 10.84 -8.33 9.91
N CYS A 2 10.91 -7.60 8.81
CA CYS A 2 9.93 -7.79 7.73
C CYS A 2 10.26 -9.10 7.03
N SER A 3 9.53 -10.16 7.34
CA SER A 3 9.64 -11.45 6.63
C SER A 3 8.84 -11.36 5.33
N SER A 4 9.44 -10.73 4.36
CA SER A 4 8.82 -10.34 3.11
C SER A 4 8.79 -11.42 2.04
N ASP A 5 9.55 -12.48 2.23
CA ASP A 5 9.60 -13.66 1.39
C ASP A 5 8.58 -14.75 1.81
N LEU A 6 7.85 -14.54 2.91
CA LEU A 6 6.77 -15.41 3.33
C LEU A 6 5.56 -15.27 2.41
N GLN A 7 5.29 -16.32 1.66
CA GLN A 7 4.08 -16.42 0.85
C GLN A 7 2.91 -16.80 1.74
N VAL A 8 1.81 -16.07 1.64
CA VAL A 8 0.57 -16.34 2.34
C VAL A 8 -0.55 -16.70 1.36
N ILE A 9 -1.44 -17.58 1.81
CA ILE A 9 -2.71 -17.88 1.15
C ILE A 9 -3.79 -17.12 1.91
N VAL A 10 -4.53 -16.25 1.24
CA VAL A 10 -5.68 -15.53 1.83
C VAL A 10 -6.96 -16.12 1.27
N VAL A 11 -7.84 -16.60 2.14
CA VAL A 11 -9.07 -17.31 1.74
C VAL A 11 -10.29 -16.65 2.38
N ARG A 12 -11.26 -16.30 1.56
CA ARG A 12 -12.60 -15.95 2.04
C ARG A 12 -13.42 -17.23 2.20
N GLN A 13 -13.82 -17.53 3.44
CA GLN A 13 -14.66 -18.67 3.79
C GLN A 13 -16.11 -18.45 3.32
N ALA A 14 -16.92 -19.52 3.28
CA ALA A 14 -18.33 -19.45 2.89
C ALA A 14 -19.15 -18.49 3.75
N GLY A 15 -18.81 -18.33 5.03
CA GLY A 15 -19.42 -17.38 5.95
C GLY A 15 -18.91 -15.93 5.84
N GLY A 16 -18.04 -15.61 4.86
CA GLY A 16 -17.45 -14.28 4.65
C GLY A 16 -16.19 -14.00 5.48
N THR A 17 -15.88 -14.81 6.48
CA THR A 17 -14.66 -14.69 7.28
C THR A 17 -13.42 -14.86 6.41
N ILE A 18 -12.39 -14.08 6.68
CA ILE A 18 -11.10 -14.14 5.98
C ILE A 18 -10.08 -14.88 6.87
N VAL A 19 -9.38 -15.81 6.28
CA VAL A 19 -8.28 -16.55 6.91
C VAL A 19 -7.02 -16.34 6.08
N ALA A 20 -5.90 -16.09 6.73
CA ALA A 20 -4.59 -16.06 6.09
C ALA A 20 -3.68 -17.14 6.68
N MET A 21 -2.95 -17.84 5.82
CA MET A 21 -2.12 -18.98 6.18
C MET A 21 -0.78 -18.89 5.44
N ILE A 22 0.28 -19.40 6.04
CA ILE A 22 1.57 -19.52 5.36
C ILE A 22 1.46 -20.59 4.27
N ASN A 23 1.86 -20.23 3.06
CA ASN A 23 1.86 -21.13 1.91
C ASN A 23 3.02 -22.12 1.95
N SER A 24 3.05 -22.94 3.01
CA SER A 24 4.11 -23.92 3.26
C SER A 24 3.53 -25.16 3.90
N CYS A 25 3.68 -26.30 3.25
CA CYS A 25 3.24 -27.59 3.77
C CYS A 25 4.04 -27.97 5.04
N PRO A 26 3.38 -28.28 6.16
CA PRO A 26 4.05 -28.60 7.42
C PRO A 26 4.87 -29.90 7.36
N HIS A 27 4.72 -30.73 6.31
CA HIS A 27 5.51 -31.92 6.14
C HIS A 27 6.98 -31.65 5.82
N ARG A 28 7.25 -30.92 4.71
CA ARG A 28 8.62 -30.60 4.26
C ARG A 28 8.72 -29.22 3.60
N GLY A 29 7.84 -28.28 3.96
CA GLY A 29 7.93 -26.89 3.54
C GLY A 29 7.55 -26.60 2.08
N ASN A 30 7.04 -27.57 1.32
CA ASN A 30 6.69 -27.33 -0.07
C ASN A 30 5.52 -26.34 -0.21
N ARG A 31 5.56 -25.53 -1.24
CA ARG A 31 4.47 -24.62 -1.60
C ARG A 31 3.19 -25.40 -1.90
N VAL A 32 2.05 -24.98 -1.34
CA VAL A 32 0.77 -25.68 -1.46
C VAL A 32 -0.13 -25.05 -2.52
N CYS A 33 -0.22 -23.72 -2.55
CA CYS A 33 -0.98 -22.97 -3.54
C CYS A 33 -0.03 -22.28 -4.52
N HIS A 34 -0.19 -22.54 -5.81
CA HIS A 34 0.65 -22.02 -6.89
C HIS A 34 -0.04 -20.90 -7.69
N ALA A 35 -1.36 -20.76 -7.55
CA ALA A 35 -2.14 -19.71 -8.23
C ALA A 35 -2.10 -18.40 -7.44
N ASP A 36 -2.06 -17.28 -8.16
CA ASP A 36 -2.12 -15.95 -7.55
C ASP A 36 -3.53 -15.59 -7.10
N PHE A 37 -4.56 -16.12 -7.78
CA PHE A 37 -5.98 -15.95 -7.42
C PHE A 37 -6.83 -17.09 -8.00
N GLY A 38 -8.01 -17.30 -7.44
CA GLY A 38 -8.94 -18.32 -7.94
C GLY A 38 -9.92 -18.81 -6.88
N HIS A 39 -10.52 -19.95 -7.16
CA HIS A 39 -11.40 -20.68 -6.26
C HIS A 39 -10.80 -22.06 -5.99
N ALA A 40 -10.81 -22.47 -4.74
CA ALA A 40 -10.36 -23.79 -4.33
C ALA A 40 -11.25 -24.32 -3.19
N ASP A 41 -11.61 -25.59 -3.25
CA ASP A 41 -12.31 -26.27 -2.15
C ASP A 41 -11.33 -26.86 -1.13
N SER A 42 -10.14 -27.16 -1.59
CA SER A 42 -9.03 -27.67 -0.77
C SER A 42 -7.69 -27.30 -1.40
N PHE A 43 -6.63 -27.41 -0.61
CA PHE A 43 -5.26 -27.23 -1.06
C PHE A 43 -4.51 -28.56 -0.95
N VAL A 44 -3.90 -29.02 -2.04
CA VAL A 44 -3.16 -30.29 -2.04
C VAL A 44 -1.69 -30.03 -2.33
N CYS A 45 -0.83 -30.47 -1.42
CA CYS A 45 0.61 -30.39 -1.60
C CYS A 45 1.06 -31.35 -2.71
N SER A 46 1.67 -30.81 -3.76
CA SER A 46 2.14 -31.60 -4.91
C SER A 46 3.27 -32.57 -4.59
N TYR A 47 3.93 -32.43 -3.42
CA TYR A 47 5.09 -33.25 -3.07
C TYR A 47 4.68 -34.63 -2.54
N HIS A 48 3.78 -34.69 -1.52
CA HIS A 48 3.39 -35.97 -0.89
C HIS A 48 1.88 -36.09 -0.69
N GLY A 49 1.07 -35.31 -1.41
CA GLY A 49 -0.39 -35.43 -1.41
C GLY A 49 -1.09 -35.03 -0.11
N TRP A 50 -0.42 -34.32 0.81
CA TRP A 50 -1.11 -33.78 1.98
C TRP A 50 -2.15 -32.78 1.54
N ALA A 51 -3.38 -32.96 2.02
CA ALA A 51 -4.52 -32.11 1.67
C ALA A 51 -4.96 -31.28 2.87
N PHE A 52 -5.33 -30.04 2.60
CA PHE A 52 -5.76 -29.06 3.60
C PHE A 52 -7.11 -28.47 3.21
N ASN A 53 -7.97 -28.27 4.17
CA ASN A 53 -9.22 -27.55 4.02
C ASN A 53 -8.97 -26.04 3.74
N ARG A 54 -10.01 -25.33 3.34
CA ARG A 54 -9.96 -23.89 3.05
C ARG A 54 -9.53 -23.04 4.25
N ASP A 55 -9.70 -23.54 5.48
CA ASP A 55 -9.26 -22.89 6.71
C ASP A 55 -7.84 -23.26 7.14
N GLY A 56 -7.17 -24.12 6.37
CA GLY A 56 -5.82 -24.61 6.61
C GLY A 56 -5.72 -25.85 7.49
N SER A 57 -6.82 -26.35 8.05
CA SER A 57 -6.82 -27.63 8.79
C SER A 57 -6.49 -28.79 7.87
N LEU A 58 -5.86 -29.83 8.41
CA LEU A 58 -5.53 -31.04 7.67
C LEU A 58 -6.82 -31.77 7.23
N ALA A 59 -6.95 -32.00 5.94
CA ALA A 59 -8.07 -32.76 5.38
C ALA A 59 -7.71 -34.26 5.18
N GLY A 60 -6.44 -34.55 4.93
CA GLY A 60 -5.95 -35.92 4.78
C GLY A 60 -4.48 -36.02 4.42
N VAL A 61 -3.91 -37.18 4.67
CA VAL A 61 -2.52 -37.50 4.40
C VAL A 61 -2.47 -38.81 3.63
N HIS A 62 -1.70 -38.82 2.53
CA HIS A 62 -1.44 -40.09 1.84
C HIS A 62 -0.60 -41.02 2.74
N GLU A 63 -0.99 -42.28 2.85
CA GLU A 63 -0.35 -43.28 3.75
C GLU A 63 -0.34 -42.82 5.23
N GLU A 64 -1.42 -42.29 5.72
CA GLU A 64 -1.56 -41.80 7.11
C GLU A 64 -1.16 -42.88 8.14
N GLN A 65 -1.43 -44.15 7.84
CA GLN A 65 -1.06 -45.26 8.69
C GLN A 65 0.43 -45.31 9.04
N ALA A 66 1.31 -44.86 8.11
CA ALA A 66 2.75 -44.83 8.35
C ALA A 66 3.15 -43.77 9.40
N PHE A 67 2.35 -42.76 9.61
CA PHE A 67 2.60 -41.71 10.62
C PHE A 67 2.15 -42.12 12.03
N ARG A 68 1.32 -43.18 12.16
CA ARG A 68 0.81 -43.65 13.48
C ARG A 68 1.91 -44.23 14.38
N SER A 69 3.06 -44.54 13.84
CA SER A 69 4.23 -44.93 14.63
C SER A 69 4.90 -43.81 15.38
N ASP A 70 4.63 -42.56 14.98
CA ASP A 70 5.07 -41.38 15.71
C ASP A 70 4.14 -41.13 16.91
N PRO A 71 4.65 -41.22 18.16
CA PRO A 71 3.85 -40.99 19.37
C PRO A 71 3.33 -39.56 19.49
N ASN A 72 3.89 -38.63 18.72
CA ASN A 72 3.48 -37.21 18.68
C ASN A 72 2.52 -36.89 17.52
N TRP A 73 2.18 -37.88 16.69
CA TRP A 73 1.26 -37.65 15.58
C TRP A 73 -0.15 -37.28 16.09
N ARG A 74 -0.57 -36.09 15.78
CA ARG A 74 -1.89 -35.54 16.13
C ARG A 74 -2.45 -34.83 14.90
N PRO A 75 -3.14 -35.54 13.99
CA PRO A 75 -3.64 -34.96 12.73
C PRO A 75 -4.51 -33.74 12.96
N GLU A 76 -5.27 -33.66 14.06
CA GLU A 76 -6.09 -32.53 14.44
C GLU A 76 -5.30 -31.26 14.80
N SER A 77 -4.03 -31.41 15.15
CA SER A 77 -3.13 -30.28 15.45
C SER A 77 -2.24 -29.90 14.26
N VAL A 78 -2.30 -30.66 13.17
CA VAL A 78 -1.50 -30.43 11.97
C VAL A 78 -2.31 -29.61 10.96
N GLY A 79 -1.71 -28.56 10.45
CA GLY A 79 -2.35 -27.69 9.45
C GLY A 79 -1.37 -26.69 8.88
N LEU A 80 -1.82 -25.90 7.93
CA LEU A 80 -1.08 -24.74 7.47
C LEU A 80 -1.00 -23.71 8.61
N ALA A 81 0.20 -23.24 8.90
CA ALA A 81 0.40 -22.24 9.95
C ALA A 81 -0.39 -20.97 9.64
N ARG A 82 -1.21 -20.53 10.57
CA ARG A 82 -2.05 -19.34 10.42
C ARG A 82 -1.24 -18.07 10.69
N VAL A 83 -1.59 -17.00 9.98
CA VAL A 83 -1.19 -15.64 10.35
C VAL A 83 -1.90 -15.29 11.65
N ALA A 84 -1.19 -14.67 12.58
CA ALA A 84 -1.68 -14.47 13.95
C ALA A 84 -2.97 -13.64 14.01
N GLN A 85 -3.02 -12.52 13.27
CA GLN A 85 -4.22 -11.69 13.19
C GLN A 85 -4.50 -11.30 11.74
N VAL A 86 -5.78 -11.33 11.36
CA VAL A 86 -6.28 -10.88 10.06
C VAL A 86 -7.55 -10.09 10.29
N ASP A 87 -7.63 -8.88 9.77
CA ASP A 87 -8.82 -8.05 9.86
C ASP A 87 -9.01 -7.22 8.59
N THR A 88 -10.13 -6.52 8.49
CA THR A 88 -10.48 -5.73 7.30
C THR A 88 -10.91 -4.32 7.65
N TYR A 89 -10.50 -3.37 6.83
CA TYR A 89 -11.01 -2.01 6.85
C TYR A 89 -11.58 -1.64 5.48
N LYS A 90 -12.88 -1.41 5.41
CA LYS A 90 -13.61 -1.04 4.16
C LYS A 90 -13.25 -1.93 2.95
N GLY A 91 -13.06 -3.23 3.20
CA GLY A 91 -12.74 -4.23 2.17
C GLY A 91 -11.25 -4.48 1.92
N LEU A 92 -10.37 -3.62 2.39
CA LEU A 92 -8.94 -3.89 2.42
C LEU A 92 -8.63 -4.90 3.53
N ILE A 93 -7.76 -5.87 3.22
CA ILE A 93 -7.37 -6.94 4.13
C ILE A 93 -5.99 -6.61 4.69
N PHE A 94 -5.88 -6.63 6.02
CA PHE A 94 -4.64 -6.45 6.76
C PHE A 94 -4.33 -7.70 7.57
N ALA A 95 -3.05 -7.99 7.74
CA ALA A 95 -2.62 -9.14 8.51
C ALA A 95 -1.29 -8.86 9.23
N THR A 96 -1.08 -9.50 10.37
CA THR A 96 0.18 -9.45 11.12
C THR A 96 0.54 -10.82 11.67
N PHE A 97 1.83 -11.11 11.72
CA PHE A 97 2.37 -12.30 12.39
C PHE A 97 2.57 -12.11 13.90
N ASP A 98 2.43 -10.89 14.38
CA ASP A 98 2.49 -10.57 15.80
C ASP A 98 1.13 -10.81 16.45
N ALA A 99 1.08 -11.77 17.37
CA ALA A 99 -0.14 -12.10 18.10
C ALA A 99 -0.52 -11.02 19.13
N ASP A 100 0.45 -10.24 19.57
CA ASP A 100 0.29 -9.17 20.56
C ASP A 100 0.07 -7.80 19.91
N ALA A 101 0.04 -7.73 18.58
CA ALA A 101 -0.26 -6.50 17.87
C ALA A 101 -1.66 -5.95 18.25
N PRO A 102 -1.84 -4.63 18.32
CA PRO A 102 -3.15 -4.05 18.59
C PRO A 102 -4.15 -4.44 17.48
N PRO A 103 -5.46 -4.44 17.79
CA PRO A 103 -6.49 -4.61 16.79
C PRO A 103 -6.32 -3.62 15.63
N LEU A 104 -6.66 -4.02 14.41
CA LEU A 104 -6.47 -3.20 13.21
C LEU A 104 -7.02 -1.76 13.36
N ARG A 105 -8.19 -1.62 13.97
CA ARG A 105 -8.81 -0.31 14.15
C ARG A 105 -7.97 0.61 15.04
N ASP A 106 -7.37 0.06 16.09
CA ASP A 106 -6.50 0.79 17.00
C ASP A 106 -5.14 1.08 16.35
N TYR A 107 -4.64 0.14 15.53
CA TYR A 107 -3.42 0.32 14.74
C TYR A 107 -3.55 1.46 13.73
N LEU A 108 -4.68 1.56 13.06
CA LEU A 108 -4.97 2.64 12.10
C LEU A 108 -5.32 3.95 12.82
N GLY A 109 -5.91 3.87 14.03
CA GLY A 109 -6.29 5.01 14.82
C GLY A 109 -7.11 6.05 14.05
N ASP A 110 -6.82 7.32 14.28
CA ASP A 110 -7.47 8.43 13.60
C ASP A 110 -7.11 8.52 12.11
N PHE A 111 -6.12 7.76 11.63
CA PHE A 111 -5.84 7.68 10.20
C PHE A 111 -7.01 7.09 9.38
N CYS A 112 -7.91 6.39 10.03
CA CYS A 112 -9.18 5.96 9.43
C CYS A 112 -9.97 7.11 8.82
N TRP A 113 -9.90 8.31 9.41
CA TRP A 113 -10.54 9.52 8.89
C TRP A 113 -10.02 9.87 7.47
N TYR A 114 -8.72 9.70 7.27
CA TYR A 114 -8.08 9.90 5.96
C TYR A 114 -8.39 8.78 4.98
N LEU A 115 -8.35 7.51 5.44
CA LEU A 115 -8.67 6.36 4.58
C LEU A 115 -10.10 6.42 4.03
N ASP A 116 -11.04 6.99 4.78
CA ASP A 116 -12.42 7.17 4.32
C ASP A 116 -12.52 8.09 3.10
N VAL A 117 -11.59 9.04 2.91
CA VAL A 117 -11.55 9.89 1.72
C VAL A 117 -11.41 9.06 0.44
N MET A 118 -10.60 7.99 0.50
CA MET A 118 -10.39 7.12 -0.67
C MET A 118 -11.33 5.92 -0.71
N LEU A 119 -11.84 5.45 0.43
CA LEU A 119 -12.60 4.20 0.50
C LEU A 119 -14.10 4.40 0.68
N ASP A 120 -14.55 5.59 1.10
CA ASP A 120 -15.94 5.88 1.46
C ASP A 120 -16.52 7.12 0.73
N ALA A 121 -15.84 7.61 -0.29
CA ALA A 121 -16.35 8.72 -1.12
C ALA A 121 -17.55 8.34 -1.99
N ASP A 122 -17.82 7.05 -2.14
CA ASP A 122 -18.91 6.50 -2.94
C ASP A 122 -19.74 5.52 -2.09
N GLU A 123 -21.07 5.63 -2.11
CA GLU A 123 -21.97 4.75 -1.36
C GLU A 123 -21.84 3.29 -1.80
N ALA A 124 -21.60 3.04 -3.08
CA ALA A 124 -21.36 1.70 -3.60
C ALA A 124 -19.97 1.13 -3.20
N GLY A 125 -19.14 1.96 -2.58
CA GLY A 125 -17.76 1.64 -2.20
C GLY A 125 -16.81 1.63 -3.38
N THR A 126 -15.68 0.96 -3.20
CA THR A 126 -14.61 0.87 -4.19
C THR A 126 -14.48 -0.54 -4.77
N GLU A 127 -13.78 -0.65 -5.90
CA GLU A 127 -13.37 -1.92 -6.47
C GLU A 127 -12.00 -1.82 -7.13
N PHE A 128 -11.28 -2.93 -7.17
CA PHE A 128 -10.09 -3.06 -8.01
C PHE A 128 -10.48 -3.41 -9.44
N LEU A 129 -9.93 -2.69 -10.40
CA LEU A 129 -10.08 -3.07 -11.80
C LEU A 129 -9.31 -4.38 -12.07
N PRO A 130 -9.80 -5.21 -13.00
CA PRO A 130 -9.10 -6.44 -13.38
C PRO A 130 -7.69 -6.16 -13.90
N GLY A 131 -6.75 -6.99 -13.45
CA GLY A 131 -5.33 -6.89 -13.78
C GLY A 131 -4.49 -6.46 -12.59
N VAL A 132 -3.26 -6.95 -12.56
CA VAL A 132 -2.25 -6.66 -11.53
C VAL A 132 -0.95 -6.32 -12.26
N LEU A 133 -0.33 -5.23 -11.87
CA LEU A 133 0.98 -4.84 -12.34
C LEU A 133 2.00 -5.25 -11.29
N SER A 134 3.11 -5.85 -11.70
CA SER A 134 4.17 -6.24 -10.75
C SER A 134 5.55 -6.04 -11.37
N SER A 135 6.46 -5.51 -10.58
CA SER A 135 7.87 -5.37 -10.90
C SER A 135 8.74 -5.75 -9.71
N VAL A 136 10.00 -6.03 -9.96
CA VAL A 136 11.03 -6.17 -8.93
C VAL A 136 12.03 -5.06 -9.15
N LEU A 137 12.22 -4.25 -8.13
CA LEU A 137 13.14 -3.11 -8.10
C LEU A 137 14.35 -3.48 -7.25
N GLU A 138 15.54 -3.11 -7.69
CA GLU A 138 16.80 -3.33 -6.94
C GLU A 138 17.00 -2.27 -5.85
N CYS A 139 15.94 -1.98 -5.10
CA CYS A 139 15.91 -0.96 -4.05
C CYS A 139 15.44 -1.49 -2.70
N ASN A 140 15.80 -0.76 -1.64
CA ASN A 140 15.23 -0.99 -0.31
C ASN A 140 13.78 -0.47 -0.27
N TRP A 141 12.87 -1.28 0.24
CA TRP A 141 11.43 -0.94 0.27
C TRP A 141 11.11 0.39 0.97
N LYS A 142 11.93 0.79 1.95
CA LYS A 142 11.69 2.03 2.69
C LYS A 142 11.87 3.28 1.83
N ILE A 143 12.86 3.29 0.93
CA ILE A 143 13.09 4.45 0.06
C ILE A 143 11.90 4.68 -0.89
N ALA A 144 11.32 3.61 -1.41
CA ALA A 144 10.12 3.69 -2.22
C ALA A 144 8.88 4.06 -1.40
N ALA A 145 8.69 3.42 -0.22
CA ALA A 145 7.55 3.72 0.64
C ALA A 145 7.58 5.15 1.18
N GLU A 146 8.76 5.69 1.57
CA GLU A 146 8.87 7.06 2.06
C GLU A 146 8.61 8.12 1.00
N ASN A 147 8.88 7.82 -0.27
CA ASN A 147 8.52 8.69 -1.37
C ASN A 147 7.00 8.88 -1.41
N PHE A 148 6.24 7.81 -1.20
CA PHE A 148 4.78 7.80 -1.24
C PHE A 148 4.08 8.27 0.05
N VAL A 149 4.79 8.61 1.12
CA VAL A 149 4.15 9.27 2.27
C VAL A 149 4.04 10.79 2.09
N GLY A 150 4.63 11.34 1.00
CA GLY A 150 4.47 12.75 0.67
C GLY A 150 5.73 13.44 0.17
N ASP A 151 6.38 12.91 -0.87
CA ASP A 151 7.50 13.58 -1.50
C ASP A 151 7.06 14.34 -2.76
N ALA A 152 6.44 15.48 -2.56
CA ALA A 152 6.07 16.36 -3.66
C ALA A 152 7.28 17.09 -4.27
N LEU A 153 8.37 17.23 -3.50
CA LEU A 153 9.55 17.98 -3.93
C LEU A 153 10.21 17.39 -5.19
N HIS A 154 10.30 16.05 -5.28
CA HIS A 154 10.94 15.40 -6.43
C HIS A 154 10.15 15.56 -7.72
N ALA A 155 8.81 15.71 -7.64
CA ALA A 155 7.93 15.67 -8.80
C ALA A 155 8.30 16.73 -9.86
N GLY A 156 8.63 17.95 -9.43
CA GLY A 156 9.01 19.05 -10.34
C GLY A 156 10.37 18.89 -11.00
N TRP A 157 11.23 18.02 -10.46
CA TRP A 157 12.57 17.76 -11.00
C TRP A 157 12.65 16.41 -11.69
N THR A 158 12.31 15.35 -10.99
CA THR A 158 12.41 13.96 -11.47
C THR A 158 11.48 13.72 -12.66
N HIS A 159 10.23 14.22 -12.57
CA HIS A 159 9.21 13.97 -13.60
C HIS A 159 9.05 15.09 -14.64
N ASP A 160 9.88 16.11 -14.66
CA ASP A 160 9.71 17.26 -15.58
C ASP A 160 9.71 16.84 -17.05
N SER A 161 10.61 15.95 -17.45
CA SER A 161 10.68 15.47 -18.83
C SER A 161 9.44 14.67 -19.23
N GLY A 162 8.98 13.79 -18.35
CA GLY A 162 7.75 13.01 -18.54
C GLY A 162 6.50 13.89 -18.58
N ALA A 163 6.40 14.87 -17.69
CA ALA A 163 5.31 15.82 -17.66
C ALA A 163 5.24 16.65 -18.95
N ARG A 164 6.37 17.15 -19.44
CA ARG A 164 6.45 17.85 -20.73
C ARG A 164 5.99 16.98 -21.89
N ALA A 165 6.37 15.70 -21.89
CA ALA A 165 5.96 14.75 -22.94
C ALA A 165 4.45 14.46 -22.92
N ILE A 166 3.84 14.33 -21.73
CA ILE A 166 2.42 13.99 -21.58
C ILE A 166 1.52 15.23 -21.67
N PHE A 167 1.92 16.33 -21.02
CA PHE A 167 1.06 17.50 -20.81
C PHE A 167 1.46 18.72 -21.64
N GLY A 168 2.59 18.65 -22.36
CA GLY A 168 3.11 19.78 -23.15
C GLY A 168 3.72 20.91 -22.31
N GLY A 169 3.96 20.72 -21.02
CA GLY A 169 4.52 21.72 -20.11
C GLY A 169 5.15 21.12 -18.85
N PRO A 170 5.92 21.91 -18.09
CA PRO A 170 6.55 21.46 -16.87
C PRO A 170 5.51 21.06 -15.81
N VAL A 171 5.94 20.25 -14.84
CA VAL A 171 5.19 20.12 -13.57
C VAL A 171 5.08 21.51 -12.96
N LYS A 172 3.86 21.91 -12.62
CA LYS A 172 3.64 23.18 -11.92
C LYS A 172 4.45 23.23 -10.63
N GLU A 173 4.96 24.38 -10.29
CA GLU A 173 5.51 24.60 -8.95
C GLU A 173 4.43 24.33 -7.91
N LEU A 174 4.70 23.35 -7.04
CA LEU A 174 3.79 22.93 -5.97
C LEU A 174 3.89 23.85 -4.73
N ALA A 175 4.68 24.93 -4.83
CA ALA A 175 4.86 25.90 -3.77
C ALA A 175 3.72 26.92 -3.78
N GLY A 176 2.72 26.70 -2.97
CA GLY A 176 1.61 27.63 -2.75
C GLY A 176 0.29 26.91 -2.50
N GLY A 177 -0.69 27.69 -2.01
CA GLY A 177 -2.01 27.17 -1.74
C GLY A 177 -2.16 26.47 -0.38
N GLU A 178 -3.37 25.97 -0.14
CA GLU A 178 -3.73 25.25 1.08
C GLU A 178 -3.30 23.79 0.98
N SER A 179 -2.11 23.48 1.51
CA SER A 179 -1.52 22.16 1.44
C SER A 179 -0.90 21.71 2.76
N TYR A 180 -0.87 20.41 3.00
CA TYR A 180 -0.50 19.84 4.27
C TYR A 180 0.22 18.50 4.14
N HIS A 181 1.07 18.23 5.13
CA HIS A 181 1.50 16.88 5.53
C HIS A 181 0.77 16.53 6.82
N ALA A 182 0.11 15.39 6.86
CA ALA A 182 -0.57 14.89 8.05
C ALA A 182 -0.14 13.46 8.35
N SER A 183 0.13 13.15 9.61
CA SER A 183 0.56 11.81 10.03
C SER A 183 -0.06 11.40 11.35
N VAL A 184 -0.51 10.15 11.41
CA VAL A 184 -0.97 9.44 12.61
C VAL A 184 -0.15 8.17 12.72
N ASP A 185 0.67 8.05 13.76
CA ASP A 185 1.49 6.85 14.06
C ASP A 185 2.30 6.30 12.87
N GLY A 186 2.83 7.21 12.03
CA GLY A 186 3.61 6.86 10.85
C GLY A 186 2.79 6.54 9.60
N HIS A 187 1.47 6.45 9.68
CA HIS A 187 0.57 6.54 8.54
C HIS A 187 0.49 7.99 8.10
N SER A 188 0.58 8.28 6.83
CA SER A 188 0.76 9.66 6.39
C SER A 188 0.00 9.97 5.11
N TRP A 189 -0.45 11.21 5.00
CA TRP A 189 -1.04 11.78 3.80
C TRP A 189 -0.46 13.17 3.52
N GLU A 190 0.01 13.38 2.32
CA GLU A 190 0.38 14.68 1.77
C GLU A 190 -0.66 15.08 0.73
N PHE A 191 -1.16 16.32 0.77
CA PHE A 191 -2.20 16.78 -0.14
C PHE A 191 -2.21 18.31 -0.33
N ASN A 192 -2.68 18.71 -1.54
CA ASN A 192 -2.94 20.11 -1.89
C ASN A 192 -4.44 20.26 -2.18
N LEU A 193 -5.12 21.11 -1.41
CA LEU A 193 -6.58 21.30 -1.49
C LEU A 193 -7.01 22.25 -2.60
N ASP A 194 -6.12 23.04 -3.15
CA ASP A 194 -6.44 24.03 -4.18
C ASP A 194 -6.37 23.48 -5.59
N GLU A 195 -5.82 22.28 -5.76
CA GLU A 195 -5.67 21.66 -7.06
C GLU A 195 -6.44 20.34 -7.14
N ILE A 196 -7.35 20.23 -8.10
CA ILE A 196 -7.97 18.97 -8.49
C ILE A 196 -7.20 18.43 -9.68
N GLY A 197 -6.72 17.22 -9.52
CA GLY A 197 -6.11 16.51 -10.62
C GLY A 197 -4.64 16.24 -10.41
N ASN A 198 -4.22 15.22 -11.06
CA ASN A 198 -2.84 14.77 -11.19
C ASN A 198 -2.63 14.30 -12.63
N ALA A 199 -1.54 13.58 -12.88
CA ALA A 199 -1.20 13.13 -14.22
C ALA A 199 -2.35 12.39 -14.93
N ALA A 200 -3.15 11.57 -14.24
CA ALA A 200 -4.27 10.86 -14.85
C ALA A 200 -5.41 11.80 -15.26
N THR A 201 -5.78 12.77 -14.39
CA THR A 201 -6.83 13.75 -14.71
C THR A 201 -6.40 14.73 -15.79
N LEU A 202 -5.12 15.05 -15.86
CA LEU A 202 -4.57 15.89 -16.91
C LEU A 202 -4.49 15.15 -18.25
N ALA A 203 -4.22 13.84 -18.22
CA ALA A 203 -4.17 13.01 -19.41
C ALA A 203 -5.55 12.70 -19.99
N ASP A 204 -6.61 12.64 -19.16
CA ASP A 204 -7.97 12.34 -19.60
C ASP A 204 -9.03 13.19 -18.89
N ARG A 205 -9.63 14.09 -19.63
CA ARG A 205 -10.61 15.06 -19.13
C ARG A 205 -11.86 14.39 -18.53
N ARG A 206 -12.23 13.18 -18.96
CA ARG A 206 -13.37 12.43 -18.41
C ARG A 206 -13.23 12.18 -16.90
N ILE A 207 -12.01 11.96 -16.43
CA ILE A 207 -11.73 11.80 -15.00
C ILE A 207 -12.05 13.08 -14.23
N LEU A 208 -11.58 14.22 -14.73
CA LEU A 208 -11.81 15.52 -14.10
C LEU A 208 -13.31 15.89 -14.09
N ASP A 209 -14.00 15.66 -15.20
CA ASP A 209 -15.44 15.92 -15.30
C ASP A 209 -16.24 15.00 -14.35
N TYR A 210 -15.84 13.73 -14.21
CA TYR A 210 -16.42 12.81 -13.24
C TYR A 210 -16.20 13.29 -11.81
N LEU A 211 -14.98 13.63 -11.40
CA LEU A 211 -14.68 14.11 -10.06
C LEU A 211 -15.49 15.38 -9.71
N ARG A 212 -15.61 16.31 -10.65
CA ARG A 212 -16.43 17.53 -10.50
C ARG A 212 -17.90 17.22 -10.33
N SER A 213 -18.45 16.28 -11.13
CA SER A 213 -19.86 15.89 -11.05
C SER A 213 -20.23 15.21 -9.73
N ARG A 214 -19.24 14.65 -9.02
CA ARG A 214 -19.44 13.96 -7.74
C ARG A 214 -19.29 14.87 -6.52
N ARG A 215 -18.83 16.10 -6.70
CA ARG A 215 -18.43 16.98 -5.59
C ARG A 215 -19.48 17.12 -4.51
N GLU A 216 -20.71 17.49 -4.89
CA GLU A 216 -21.82 17.70 -3.94
C GLU A 216 -22.20 16.41 -3.19
N VAL A 217 -22.19 15.26 -3.88
CA VAL A 217 -22.51 13.96 -3.28
C VAL A 217 -21.43 13.57 -2.26
N VAL A 218 -20.17 13.78 -2.60
CA VAL A 218 -19.03 13.50 -1.71
C VAL A 218 -19.06 14.44 -0.51
N GLU A 219 -19.37 15.71 -0.71
CA GLU A 219 -19.47 16.69 0.37
C GLU A 219 -20.59 16.36 1.35
N ALA A 220 -21.76 15.97 0.86
CA ALA A 220 -22.86 15.52 1.70
C ALA A 220 -22.51 14.26 2.52
N ARG A 221 -21.63 13.39 2.00
CA ARG A 221 -21.22 12.15 2.65
C ARG A 221 -20.06 12.31 3.63
N LEU A 222 -19.03 13.02 3.24
CA LEU A 222 -17.77 13.10 3.97
C LEU A 222 -17.53 14.46 4.66
N GLY A 223 -18.31 15.47 4.33
CA GLY A 223 -18.11 16.85 4.74
C GLY A 223 -17.20 17.64 3.78
N PRO A 224 -17.15 18.98 3.92
CA PRO A 224 -16.54 19.88 2.95
C PRO A 224 -15.03 19.67 2.81
N LEU A 225 -14.31 19.49 3.92
CA LEU A 225 -12.85 19.34 3.88
C LEU A 225 -12.44 18.07 3.15
N ARG A 226 -13.00 16.89 3.55
CA ARG A 226 -12.69 15.61 2.89
C ARG A 226 -13.13 15.58 1.43
N ALA A 227 -14.22 16.27 1.10
CA ALA A 227 -14.63 16.41 -0.29
C ALA A 227 -13.59 17.14 -1.15
N ARG A 228 -12.90 18.16 -0.61
CA ARG A 228 -11.78 18.83 -1.28
C ARG A 228 -10.56 17.93 -1.47
N MET A 229 -10.35 16.97 -0.56
CA MET A 229 -9.25 15.99 -0.67
C MET A 229 -9.48 14.97 -1.79
N VAL A 230 -10.75 14.65 -2.13
CA VAL A 230 -11.07 13.70 -3.21
C VAL A 230 -10.64 14.28 -4.56
N GLY A 231 -9.68 13.63 -5.20
CA GLY A 231 -9.10 14.06 -6.48
C GLY A 231 -8.04 15.15 -6.36
N ALA A 232 -7.68 15.57 -5.14
CA ALA A 232 -6.55 16.46 -4.90
C ALA A 232 -5.23 15.81 -5.33
N ILE A 233 -4.23 16.63 -5.69
CA ILE A 233 -2.86 16.14 -5.88
C ILE A 233 -2.35 15.71 -4.51
N SER A 234 -2.06 14.42 -4.36
CA SER A 234 -1.74 13.87 -3.05
C SER A 234 -1.08 12.50 -3.13
N SER A 235 -0.41 12.12 -2.06
CA SER A 235 0.12 10.78 -1.84
C SER A 235 -0.12 10.30 -0.42
N VAL A 236 -0.34 8.99 -0.28
CA VAL A 236 -0.74 8.34 0.96
C VAL A 236 0.14 7.14 1.22
N GLY A 237 0.63 7.02 2.44
CA GLY A 237 1.31 5.83 2.93
C GLY A 237 0.67 5.30 4.20
N VAL A 238 0.28 4.03 4.22
CA VAL A 238 -0.04 3.30 5.45
C VAL A 238 1.14 2.43 5.82
N PHE A 239 1.76 2.77 6.94
CA PHE A 239 2.92 2.04 7.42
C PHE A 239 2.58 0.55 7.65
N PRO A 240 3.45 -0.41 7.30
CA PRO A 240 4.75 -0.18 6.71
C PRO A 240 4.75 -0.12 5.17
N ASN A 241 3.86 -0.79 4.47
CA ASN A 241 4.10 -1.21 3.09
C ASN A 241 2.93 -1.01 2.12
N PHE A 242 1.96 -0.24 2.49
CA PHE A 242 0.86 0.15 1.62
C PHE A 242 0.98 1.62 1.22
N SER A 243 0.79 1.92 -0.07
CA SER A 243 0.70 3.29 -0.57
C SER A 243 -0.43 3.44 -1.59
N PHE A 244 -0.93 4.67 -1.70
CA PHE A 244 -1.97 5.03 -2.65
C PHE A 244 -1.72 6.44 -3.20
N LEU A 245 -1.90 6.62 -4.50
CA LEU A 245 -1.92 7.92 -5.13
C LEU A 245 -3.37 8.27 -5.49
N PRO A 246 -4.05 9.06 -4.67
CA PRO A 246 -5.37 9.59 -5.03
C PRO A 246 -5.30 10.39 -6.32
N GLY A 247 -6.32 10.24 -7.15
CA GLY A 247 -6.34 10.87 -8.46
C GLY A 247 -5.61 10.09 -9.56
N GLN A 248 -4.51 9.39 -9.29
CA GLN A 248 -3.95 8.33 -10.16
C GLN A 248 -4.67 7.00 -9.95
N GLN A 249 -5.24 6.83 -8.76
CA GLN A 249 -5.91 5.61 -8.34
C GLN A 249 -4.99 4.38 -8.31
N THR A 250 -3.69 4.57 -8.05
CA THR A 250 -2.76 3.47 -7.87
C THR A 250 -2.70 3.02 -6.42
N PHE A 251 -3.14 1.80 -6.16
CA PHE A 251 -2.99 1.12 -4.89
C PHE A 251 -1.74 0.24 -4.96
N ARG A 252 -0.82 0.35 -4.00
CA ARG A 252 0.50 -0.27 -4.07
C ARG A 252 0.87 -1.01 -2.81
N THR A 253 1.59 -2.11 -2.96
CA THR A 253 2.26 -2.78 -1.86
C THR A 253 3.75 -2.94 -2.15
N TRP A 254 4.56 -2.67 -1.14
CA TRP A 254 6.01 -2.77 -1.16
C TRP A 254 6.43 -4.00 -0.38
N ALA A 255 6.69 -5.11 -1.05
CA ALA A 255 7.10 -6.37 -0.44
C ALA A 255 8.62 -6.55 -0.56
N PRO A 256 9.39 -6.36 0.55
CA PRO A 256 10.83 -6.56 0.50
C PRO A 256 11.17 -8.02 0.13
N LEU A 257 12.08 -8.23 -0.80
CA LEU A 257 12.69 -9.52 -1.14
C LEU A 257 14.12 -9.61 -0.58
N GLY A 258 14.37 -8.87 0.49
CA GLY A 258 15.67 -8.71 1.12
C GLY A 258 16.01 -7.22 1.33
N PRO A 259 17.22 -6.90 1.77
CA PRO A 259 17.56 -5.51 2.12
C PRO A 259 17.70 -4.57 0.93
N THR A 260 17.87 -5.10 -0.29
CA THR A 260 18.14 -4.32 -1.50
C THR A 260 17.25 -4.67 -2.68
N ARG A 261 16.19 -5.42 -2.46
CA ARG A 261 15.23 -5.80 -3.51
C ARG A 261 13.81 -5.70 -2.97
N THR A 262 12.93 -5.15 -3.76
CA THR A 262 11.53 -4.96 -3.41
C THR A 262 10.63 -5.41 -4.55
N ARG A 263 9.62 -6.23 -4.25
CA ARG A 263 8.53 -6.46 -5.20
C ARG A 263 7.49 -5.37 -5.00
N LEU A 264 7.28 -4.61 -6.05
CA LEU A 264 6.15 -3.70 -6.17
C LEU A 264 4.99 -4.43 -6.81
N THR A 265 3.81 -4.32 -6.19
CA THR A 265 2.56 -4.77 -6.80
C THR A 265 1.58 -3.60 -6.82
N THR A 266 0.99 -3.33 -7.97
CA THR A 266 0.10 -2.19 -8.18
C THR A 266 -1.23 -2.66 -8.73
N TRP A 267 -2.31 -2.12 -8.17
CA TRP A 267 -3.69 -2.26 -8.63
C TRP A 267 -4.29 -0.89 -8.90
N VAL A 268 -5.35 -0.86 -9.69
CA VAL A 268 -6.14 0.36 -9.92
C VAL A 268 -7.40 0.27 -9.08
N LEU A 269 -7.52 1.15 -8.07
CA LEU A 269 -8.68 1.22 -7.18
C LEU A 269 -9.58 2.37 -7.62
N VAL A 270 -10.85 2.07 -7.92
CA VAL A 270 -11.81 3.07 -8.41
C VAL A 270 -13.13 2.99 -7.63
N ASN A 271 -13.93 4.05 -7.69
CA ASN A 271 -15.30 3.98 -7.22
C ASN A 271 -16.10 2.98 -8.03
N ARG A 272 -16.85 2.11 -7.37
CA ARG A 272 -17.64 1.07 -8.01
C ARG A 272 -18.72 1.65 -8.94
N SER A 273 -19.31 2.79 -8.57
CA SER A 273 -20.31 3.49 -9.36
C SER A 273 -19.75 4.30 -10.54
N ALA A 274 -18.41 4.41 -10.66
CA ALA A 274 -17.80 5.17 -11.76
C ALA A 274 -18.21 4.57 -13.13
N PRO A 275 -18.54 5.41 -14.14
CA PRO A 275 -18.86 4.94 -15.49
C PRO A 275 -17.72 4.12 -16.11
N PRO A 276 -18.02 3.13 -16.98
CA PRO A 276 -17.01 2.27 -17.60
C PRO A 276 -15.91 3.05 -18.32
N GLU A 277 -16.25 4.15 -18.99
CA GLU A 277 -15.30 5.01 -19.70
C GLU A 277 -14.35 5.77 -18.77
N VAL A 278 -14.80 6.09 -17.54
CA VAL A 278 -13.96 6.68 -16.51
C VAL A 278 -13.01 5.65 -15.91
N LYS A 279 -13.51 4.43 -15.64
CA LYS A 279 -12.67 3.30 -15.18
C LYS A 279 -11.57 2.99 -16.18
N GLU A 280 -11.91 2.95 -17.46
CA GLU A 280 -10.95 2.72 -18.55
C GLU A 280 -9.95 3.89 -18.67
N ALA A 281 -10.38 5.13 -18.44
CA ALA A 281 -9.49 6.29 -18.43
C ALA A 281 -8.46 6.19 -17.29
N TYR A 282 -8.88 5.81 -16.08
CA TYR A 282 -7.96 5.55 -14.97
C TYR A 282 -6.97 4.43 -15.29
N ARG A 283 -7.47 3.31 -15.83
CA ARG A 283 -6.58 2.19 -16.22
C ARG A 283 -5.52 2.63 -17.22
N LYS A 284 -5.88 3.39 -18.24
CA LYS A 284 -4.94 3.92 -19.23
C LYS A 284 -3.97 4.93 -18.61
N GLY A 285 -4.46 5.80 -17.74
CA GLY A 285 -3.63 6.76 -17.04
C GLY A 285 -2.54 6.07 -16.20
N VAL A 286 -2.92 5.04 -15.44
CA VAL A 286 -1.95 4.24 -14.66
C VAL A 286 -0.96 3.51 -15.56
N MET A 287 -1.41 2.93 -16.67
CA MET A 287 -0.51 2.26 -17.61
C MET A 287 0.53 3.21 -18.21
N LEU A 288 0.15 4.45 -18.47
CA LEU A 288 1.04 5.48 -19.02
C LEU A 288 2.06 5.97 -17.99
N THR A 289 1.66 6.11 -16.72
CA THR A 289 2.43 6.83 -15.70
C THR A 289 3.14 5.92 -14.71
N PHE A 290 2.40 4.99 -14.08
CA PHE A 290 2.85 4.20 -12.93
C PHE A 290 2.72 2.67 -13.14
N SER A 291 2.76 2.21 -14.39
CA SER A 291 3.02 0.80 -14.68
C SER A 291 4.54 0.52 -14.64
N PRO A 292 4.98 -0.76 -14.68
CA PRO A 292 6.42 -1.09 -14.77
C PRO A 292 7.16 -0.44 -15.95
N ALA A 293 6.43 -0.02 -16.98
CA ALA A 293 6.96 0.74 -18.12
C ALA A 293 6.37 2.18 -18.16
N GLY A 294 5.77 2.62 -17.07
CA GLY A 294 5.20 3.96 -16.96
C GLY A 294 6.29 5.01 -16.80
N ILE A 295 6.08 6.16 -17.44
CA ILE A 295 7.11 7.18 -17.56
C ILE A 295 7.56 7.72 -16.19
N PHE A 296 6.68 7.87 -15.21
CA PHE A 296 7.01 8.34 -13.87
C PHE A 296 7.56 7.22 -12.99
N GLU A 297 7.03 6.00 -13.14
CA GLU A 297 7.53 4.85 -12.39
C GLU A 297 9.00 4.54 -12.68
N MET A 298 9.42 4.66 -13.94
CA MET A 298 10.83 4.44 -14.33
C MET A 298 11.74 5.52 -13.77
N ASP A 299 11.30 6.77 -13.76
CA ASP A 299 12.04 7.89 -13.18
C ASP A 299 12.28 7.68 -11.68
N ASP A 300 11.23 7.29 -10.97
CA ASP A 300 11.28 6.98 -9.53
C ASP A 300 12.17 5.78 -9.25
N GLY A 301 11.96 4.69 -9.99
CA GLY A 301 12.68 3.43 -9.83
C GLY A 301 14.19 3.63 -9.94
N GLU A 302 14.67 4.38 -10.92
CA GLU A 302 16.08 4.71 -11.08
C GLU A 302 16.64 5.42 -9.84
N ASN A 303 15.94 6.42 -9.31
CA ASN A 303 16.39 7.16 -8.13
C ASN A 303 16.44 6.27 -6.86
N TRP A 304 15.45 5.41 -6.67
CA TRP A 304 15.42 4.49 -5.53
C TRP A 304 16.52 3.44 -5.60
N GLU A 305 16.80 2.91 -6.81
CA GLU A 305 17.87 1.93 -7.05
C GLU A 305 19.23 2.56 -6.82
N GLN A 306 19.51 3.75 -7.37
CA GLN A 306 20.75 4.46 -7.17
C GLN A 306 20.98 4.83 -5.70
N SER A 307 19.97 5.33 -5.02
CA SER A 307 20.03 5.62 -3.59
C SER A 307 20.35 4.37 -2.77
N THR A 308 19.72 3.24 -3.08
CA THR A 308 20.00 1.97 -2.41
C THR A 308 21.42 1.48 -2.72
N LEU A 309 21.85 1.54 -3.97
CA LEU A 309 23.18 1.10 -4.42
C LEU A 309 24.29 1.85 -3.68
N VAL A 310 24.21 3.17 -3.63
CA VAL A 310 25.24 4.01 -2.99
C VAL A 310 25.25 3.80 -1.47
N ASN A 311 24.10 3.68 -0.84
CA ASN A 311 23.98 3.48 0.61
C ASN A 311 24.40 2.07 1.10
N ARG A 312 24.74 1.14 0.21
CA ARG A 312 25.40 -0.13 0.56
C ARG A 312 26.86 0.06 0.97
N GLY A 313 27.49 1.17 0.55
CA GLY A 313 28.88 1.49 0.87
C GLY A 313 29.11 1.65 2.36
N TRP A 314 30.27 1.17 2.85
CA TRP A 314 30.62 1.28 4.27
C TRP A 314 30.62 2.73 4.77
N VAL A 315 31.18 3.65 3.98
CA VAL A 315 31.24 5.06 4.33
C VAL A 315 29.89 5.72 4.23
N THR A 316 29.20 5.55 3.11
CA THR A 316 27.95 6.25 2.81
C THR A 316 26.81 5.89 3.77
N ARG A 317 26.69 4.61 4.19
CA ARG A 317 25.67 4.21 5.16
C ARG A 317 25.83 4.83 6.56
N HIS A 318 26.98 5.45 6.85
CA HIS A 318 27.25 6.16 8.09
C HIS A 318 27.17 7.68 7.94
N GLN A 319 26.95 8.18 6.72
CA GLN A 319 26.76 9.61 6.48
C GLN A 319 25.41 10.05 7.03
N ARG A 320 25.37 11.26 7.55
CA ARG A 320 24.12 11.90 7.94
C ARG A 320 23.39 12.36 6.68
N LEU A 321 22.16 11.87 6.50
CA LEU A 321 21.23 12.36 5.48
C LEU A 321 20.43 13.54 6.05
N HIS A 322 20.02 14.46 5.20
CA HIS A 322 19.31 15.68 5.59
C HIS A 322 17.82 15.53 5.26
N TYR A 323 17.01 15.35 6.29
CA TYR A 323 15.54 15.34 6.24
C TYR A 323 15.01 16.57 6.99
N GLY A 324 15.55 17.74 6.70
CA GLY A 324 15.32 18.97 7.47
C GLY A 324 14.31 19.94 6.88
N LEU A 325 13.69 19.60 5.75
CA LEU A 325 12.73 20.50 5.11
C LEU A 325 11.43 20.59 5.94
N GLY A 326 11.00 21.83 6.21
CA GLY A 326 9.74 22.09 6.93
C GLY A 326 9.75 21.74 8.43
N LEU A 327 10.89 21.89 9.13
CA LEU A 327 10.97 21.62 10.58
C LEU A 327 10.11 22.55 11.43
N ASP A 328 9.86 23.76 10.98
CA ASP A 328 9.14 24.84 11.66
C ASP A 328 7.68 25.01 11.18
N THR A 329 7.18 24.05 10.39
CA THR A 329 5.86 24.18 9.72
C THR A 329 4.73 23.47 10.46
N ARG A 330 5.01 22.86 11.63
CA ARG A 330 3.99 22.20 12.44
C ARG A 330 2.92 23.20 12.88
N ILE A 331 1.68 22.76 12.77
CA ILE A 331 0.50 23.54 13.19
C ILE A 331 -0.47 22.67 13.99
N ASP A 332 -1.28 23.28 14.80
CA ASP A 332 -2.52 22.69 15.30
C ASP A 332 -3.63 22.94 14.28
N HIS A 333 -4.41 21.94 13.96
CA HIS A 333 -5.48 22.03 12.97
C HIS A 333 -6.76 21.40 13.52
N ASP A 334 -7.86 22.15 13.48
CA ASP A 334 -9.12 21.76 14.15
C ASP A 334 -9.80 20.52 13.55
N GLU A 335 -9.61 20.28 12.24
CA GLU A 335 -10.29 19.20 11.52
C GLU A 335 -9.36 18.06 11.06
N LEU A 336 -8.06 18.30 10.90
CA LEU A 336 -7.10 17.32 10.42
C LEU A 336 -6.53 16.52 11.60
N PRO A 337 -6.80 15.20 11.72
CA PRO A 337 -6.24 14.39 12.78
C PRO A 337 -4.71 14.23 12.72
N GLY A 338 -4.10 14.03 13.88
CA GLY A 338 -2.69 13.68 14.01
C GLY A 338 -1.73 14.87 14.02
N ILE A 339 -0.50 14.62 13.62
CA ILE A 339 0.55 15.65 13.51
C ILE A 339 0.45 16.29 12.14
N VAL A 340 0.18 17.60 12.11
CA VAL A 340 -0.04 18.34 10.86
C VAL A 340 1.07 19.37 10.64
N HIS A 341 1.57 19.41 9.43
CA HIS A 341 2.53 20.39 8.96
C HIS A 341 1.98 21.12 7.73
N ARG A 342 2.16 22.42 7.66
CA ARG A 342 1.74 23.24 6.52
C ARG A 342 2.74 23.14 5.39
N GLY A 343 2.22 23.14 4.15
CA GLY A 343 3.01 23.16 2.92
C GLY A 343 3.25 21.76 2.35
N GLN A 344 3.11 21.66 1.03
CA GLN A 344 3.28 20.40 0.29
C GLN A 344 4.77 20.03 0.14
N VAL A 345 5.64 21.04 -0.01
CA VAL A 345 7.09 20.85 -0.09
C VAL A 345 7.65 20.75 1.33
N ASN A 346 7.69 19.54 1.87
CA ASN A 346 7.98 19.25 3.28
C ASN A 346 8.49 17.80 3.42
N GLU A 347 9.24 17.51 4.48
CA GLU A 347 9.72 16.15 4.80
C GLU A 347 9.22 15.65 6.17
N ALA A 348 8.15 16.25 6.68
CA ALA A 348 7.59 15.87 7.97
C ALA A 348 7.11 14.41 7.99
N ASN A 349 6.38 13.99 6.95
CA ASN A 349 5.87 12.63 6.84
C ASN A 349 6.99 11.59 6.77
N GLN A 350 8.09 11.88 6.05
CA GLN A 350 9.27 11.00 5.98
C GLN A 350 9.92 10.84 7.35
N ARG A 351 10.10 11.95 8.10
CA ARG A 351 10.64 11.89 9.46
C ARG A 351 9.75 11.04 10.38
N LEU A 352 8.43 11.19 10.30
CA LEU A 352 7.47 10.43 11.12
C LEU A 352 7.41 8.96 10.70
N PHE A 353 7.54 8.65 9.41
CA PHE A 353 7.69 7.28 8.92
C PHE A 353 8.91 6.58 9.52
N TYR A 354 10.08 7.23 9.48
CA TYR A 354 11.30 6.65 10.07
C TYR A 354 11.28 6.64 11.61
N ALA A 355 10.61 7.58 12.25
CA ALA A 355 10.40 7.54 13.70
C ALA A 355 9.61 6.29 14.10
N ARG A 356 8.51 6.00 13.40
CA ARG A 356 7.69 4.79 13.62
C ARG A 356 8.48 3.53 13.33
N TRP A 357 9.22 3.48 12.22
CA TRP A 357 10.08 2.34 11.91
C TRP A 357 11.10 2.09 13.01
N THR A 358 11.74 3.14 13.51
CA THR A 358 12.77 3.06 14.59
C THR A 358 12.15 2.56 15.88
N GLU A 359 10.98 3.03 16.25
CA GLU A 359 10.23 2.58 17.43
C GLU A 359 9.98 1.08 17.38
N LEU A 360 9.40 0.59 16.27
CA LEU A 360 9.11 -0.84 16.12
C LEU A 360 10.36 -1.72 16.06
N MET A 361 11.47 -1.21 15.50
CA MET A 361 12.74 -1.96 15.45
C MET A 361 13.45 -2.03 16.80
N ARG A 362 13.21 -1.08 17.70
CA ARG A 362 13.78 -1.12 19.05
C ARG A 362 13.06 -2.11 19.98
N GLY A 363 11.81 -2.46 19.64
CA GLY A 363 10.96 -3.25 20.51
C GLY A 363 10.51 -2.49 21.76
N PRO A 364 9.73 -3.14 22.65
CA PRO A 364 9.36 -2.53 23.92
C PRO A 364 10.62 -2.20 24.72
N GLN A 365 10.71 -0.97 25.20
CA GLN A 365 11.77 -0.56 26.12
C GLN A 365 11.58 -1.33 27.44
N PRO A 366 12.63 -1.88 28.04
CA PRO A 366 12.53 -2.63 29.30
C PRO A 366 12.08 -1.73 30.46
#